data_808bebb12e2b842e0dcea46ade2dabb5
#
_entry.id   808bebb12e2b842e0dcea46ade2dabb5
#
_cell.length_a   1.000
_cell.length_b   1.000
_cell.length_c   1.000
_cell.angle_alpha   90.00
_cell.angle_beta   90.00
_cell.angle_gamma   90.00
#
_symmetry.space_group_name_H-M   'P 1'
#
loop_
_entity.id
_entity.type
_entity.pdbx_description
1 polymer ?
#
loop_
_entity_poly.entity_id
_entity_poly.type
_entity_poly.pdbx_seq_one_letter_code
_entity_poly.pdbx_strand_id
1 'polypeptide(L)'
;MTRLAGFDLNHLRLTTVETDGAVHVGLEGFLDYDSADHFLAQTTQPLAAIPGLRHLHLDCGALSGIDSMGLAMLLMRHRRTVTAGVSLHLDNRTPALDRLLDITGTRDHLTPGHTADESTRHEAEPAGPVDGLPDAQHMAYRHTSKDGTPARSHSAGSDANS
;
A
#
# COMPACT_ATOMS: atom_id res chain seq x y z
N MET A 1 -6.53 -0.28 47.25
CA MET A 1 -5.14 -0.44 46.78
C MET A 1 -5.05 0.00 45.36
N THR A 2 -4.65 1.24 45.17
CA THR A 2 -4.44 1.81 43.84
C THR A 2 -3.14 1.26 43.30
N ARG A 3 -3.23 0.30 42.41
CA ARG A 3 -2.08 -0.12 41.64
C ARG A 3 -1.78 1.01 40.68
N LEU A 4 -0.76 1.77 40.97
CA LEU A 4 -0.08 2.58 39.99
C LEU A 4 0.55 1.60 39.00
N ALA A 5 -0.21 1.21 38.00
CA ALA A 5 0.36 0.59 36.83
C ALA A 5 1.32 1.62 36.26
N GLY A 6 2.60 1.21 36.14
CA GLY A 6 3.62 2.04 35.57
C GLY A 6 3.09 2.67 34.28
N PHE A 7 3.27 3.96 34.15
CA PHE A 7 2.99 4.67 32.93
C PHE A 7 3.94 4.18 31.85
N ASP A 8 3.62 3.06 31.24
CA ASP A 8 4.20 2.71 29.99
C ASP A 8 3.63 3.66 28.95
N LEU A 9 4.30 4.77 28.77
CA LEU A 9 3.93 5.85 27.84
C LEU A 9 3.94 5.37 26.37
N ASN A 10 4.21 4.10 26.16
CA ASN A 10 4.39 3.53 24.83
C ASN A 10 3.39 2.44 24.49
N HIS A 11 2.42 2.16 25.35
CA HIS A 11 1.40 1.16 25.02
C HIS A 11 0.24 1.75 24.25
N LEU A 12 -0.11 1.07 23.17
CA LEU A 12 -1.34 1.35 22.44
C LEU A 12 -2.55 0.99 23.31
N ARG A 13 -3.40 1.96 23.53
CA ARG A 13 -4.71 1.76 24.15
C ARG A 13 -5.78 1.71 23.08
N LEU A 14 -6.65 0.72 23.17
CA LEU A 14 -7.77 0.54 22.25
C LEU A 14 -9.08 0.69 23.00
N THR A 15 -9.98 1.51 22.47
CA THR A 15 -11.34 1.68 22.96
C THR A 15 -12.31 1.31 21.86
N THR A 16 -13.19 0.34 22.12
CA THR A 16 -14.14 -0.15 21.12
C THR A 16 -15.55 0.28 21.48
N VAL A 17 -16.26 0.84 20.51
CA VAL A 17 -17.68 1.21 20.60
C VAL A 17 -18.42 0.60 19.43
N GLU A 18 -19.47 -0.15 19.73
CA GLU A 18 -20.33 -0.77 18.72
C GLU A 18 -21.55 0.12 18.48
N THR A 19 -21.88 0.32 17.22
CA THR A 19 -23.09 0.96 16.75
C THR A 19 -23.76 0.08 15.71
N ASP A 20 -24.96 0.42 15.29
CA ASP A 20 -25.73 -0.39 14.36
C ASP A 20 -25.00 -0.59 13.02
N GLY A 21 -24.44 -1.77 12.84
CA GLY A 21 -23.68 -2.16 11.64
C GLY A 21 -22.26 -1.58 11.51
N ALA A 22 -21.77 -0.87 12.55
CA ALA A 22 -20.43 -0.30 12.57
C ALA A 22 -19.74 -0.52 13.91
N VAL A 23 -18.41 -0.64 13.87
CA VAL A 23 -17.55 -0.66 15.06
C VAL A 23 -16.54 0.47 14.96
N HIS A 24 -16.41 1.24 16.01
CA HIS A 24 -15.44 2.31 16.15
C HIS A 24 -14.38 1.89 17.16
N VAL A 25 -13.13 1.90 16.75
CA VAL A 25 -11.98 1.59 17.59
C VAL A 25 -11.09 2.82 17.68
N GLY A 26 -11.06 3.43 18.87
CA GLY A 26 -10.14 4.52 19.18
C GLY A 26 -8.74 3.99 19.43
N LEU A 27 -7.75 4.58 18.76
CA LEU A 27 -6.34 4.27 18.89
C LEU A 27 -5.65 5.39 19.65
N GLU A 28 -5.13 5.10 20.84
CA GLU A 28 -4.38 6.06 21.66
C GLU A 28 -2.98 5.49 21.95
N GLY A 29 -1.95 6.26 21.67
CA GLY A 29 -0.56 5.86 21.89
C GLY A 29 0.19 5.55 20.62
N PHE A 30 1.09 4.58 20.67
CA PHE A 30 1.99 4.24 19.56
C PHE A 30 1.65 2.87 18.97
N LEU A 31 1.46 2.83 17.66
CA LEU A 31 1.21 1.57 16.94
C LEU A 31 2.52 1.06 16.34
N ASP A 32 3.09 0.06 16.97
CA ASP A 32 4.39 -0.52 16.66
C ASP A 32 4.37 -2.05 16.73
N TYR A 33 5.55 -2.64 16.68
CA TYR A 33 5.74 -4.08 16.78
C TYR A 33 5.16 -4.66 18.08
N ASP A 34 5.38 -4.00 19.21
CA ASP A 34 4.97 -4.51 20.53
C ASP A 34 3.45 -4.46 20.71
N SER A 35 2.80 -3.50 20.09
CA SER A 35 1.33 -3.33 20.10
C SER A 35 0.59 -4.09 19.01
N ALA A 36 1.31 -4.68 18.05
CA ALA A 36 0.74 -5.31 16.86
C ALA A 36 -0.26 -6.42 17.18
N ASP A 37 0.10 -7.34 18.07
CA ASP A 37 -0.76 -8.47 18.43
C ASP A 37 -2.03 -8.01 19.15
N HIS A 38 -1.90 -7.04 20.04
CA HIS A 38 -3.04 -6.44 20.73
C HIS A 38 -3.99 -5.74 19.77
N PHE A 39 -3.45 -4.94 18.85
CA PHE A 39 -4.22 -4.28 17.79
C PHE A 39 -4.98 -5.29 16.91
N LEU A 40 -4.28 -6.34 16.46
CA LEU A 40 -4.90 -7.36 15.61
C LEU A 40 -6.01 -8.13 16.35
N ALA A 41 -5.78 -8.51 17.60
CA ALA A 41 -6.77 -9.23 18.40
C ALA A 41 -8.04 -8.39 18.59
N GLN A 42 -7.90 -7.15 19.03
CA GLN A 42 -9.03 -6.24 19.29
C GLN A 42 -9.81 -5.88 18.01
N THR A 43 -9.15 -5.75 16.90
CA THR A 43 -9.81 -5.42 15.63
C THR A 43 -10.32 -6.64 14.87
N THR A 44 -9.88 -7.85 15.22
CA THR A 44 -10.40 -9.11 14.62
C THR A 44 -11.68 -9.56 15.32
N GLN A 45 -11.77 -9.38 16.61
CA GLN A 45 -12.90 -9.84 17.40
C GLN A 45 -14.25 -9.33 16.86
N PRO A 46 -14.45 -8.04 16.55
CA PRO A 46 -15.71 -7.56 16.00
C PRO A 46 -16.05 -8.19 14.65
N LEU A 47 -15.06 -8.43 13.79
CA LEU A 47 -15.29 -9.05 12.48
C LEU A 47 -15.85 -10.47 12.59
N ALA A 48 -15.47 -11.19 13.64
CA ALA A 48 -15.92 -12.56 13.88
C ALA A 48 -17.23 -12.62 14.70
N ALA A 49 -17.44 -11.65 15.59
CA ALA A 49 -18.49 -11.67 16.60
C ALA A 49 -19.78 -10.96 16.17
N ILE A 50 -19.70 -10.01 15.25
CA ILE A 50 -20.85 -9.16 14.89
C ILE A 50 -21.38 -9.54 13.51
N PRO A 51 -22.51 -10.28 13.44
CA PRO A 51 -23.15 -10.57 12.19
C PRO A 51 -23.67 -9.29 11.53
N GLY A 52 -23.39 -9.13 10.24
CA GLY A 52 -23.84 -7.95 9.49
C GLY A 52 -23.04 -6.68 9.72
N LEU A 53 -21.85 -6.78 10.31
CA LEU A 53 -20.90 -5.66 10.38
C LEU A 53 -20.56 -5.19 8.96
N ARG A 54 -20.69 -3.90 8.71
CA ARG A 54 -20.41 -3.27 7.41
C ARG A 54 -19.24 -2.31 7.45
N HIS A 55 -19.01 -1.67 8.59
CA HIS A 55 -18.01 -0.62 8.72
C HIS A 55 -17.15 -0.84 9.96
N LEU A 56 -15.84 -0.75 9.78
CA LEU A 56 -14.86 -0.70 10.86
C LEU A 56 -14.15 0.65 10.79
N HIS A 57 -14.35 1.47 11.79
CA HIS A 57 -13.73 2.78 11.92
C HIS A 57 -12.56 2.70 12.90
N LEU A 58 -11.40 3.16 12.46
CA LEU A 58 -10.22 3.32 13.30
C LEU A 58 -9.99 4.81 13.52
N ASP A 59 -10.28 5.30 14.70
CA ASP A 59 -10.00 6.68 15.08
C ASP A 59 -8.53 6.84 15.45
N CYS A 60 -7.79 7.54 14.59
CA CYS A 60 -6.36 7.76 14.71
C CYS A 60 -6.02 9.12 15.36
N GLY A 61 -7.01 9.88 15.84
CA GLY A 61 -6.80 11.23 16.36
C GLY A 61 -5.92 11.32 17.59
N ALA A 62 -5.91 10.28 18.43
CA ALA A 62 -5.05 10.18 19.62
C ALA A 62 -3.80 9.31 19.40
N LEU A 63 -3.52 8.94 18.16
CA LEU A 63 -2.33 8.15 17.82
C LEU A 63 -1.09 9.06 17.88
N SER A 64 -0.17 8.75 18.79
CA SER A 64 1.08 9.51 18.99
C SER A 64 2.09 9.26 17.87
N GLY A 65 2.06 8.07 17.29
CA GLY A 65 2.93 7.68 16.20
C GLY A 65 2.66 6.28 15.71
N ILE A 66 3.31 5.96 14.61
CA ILE A 66 3.21 4.67 13.94
C ILE A 66 4.54 4.37 13.26
N ASP A 67 5.01 3.15 13.37
CA ASP A 67 6.18 2.68 12.65
C ASP A 67 5.79 1.84 11.41
N SER A 68 6.78 1.31 10.71
CA SER A 68 6.57 0.48 9.54
C SER A 68 5.80 -0.81 9.84
N MET A 69 5.98 -1.36 11.05
CA MET A 69 5.23 -2.55 11.48
C MET A 69 3.77 -2.18 11.74
N GLY A 70 3.52 -1.06 12.41
CA GLY A 70 2.16 -0.54 12.60
C GLY A 70 1.44 -0.31 11.26
N LEU A 71 2.13 0.25 10.27
CA LEU A 71 1.58 0.39 8.93
C LEU A 71 1.26 -0.96 8.28
N ALA A 72 2.15 -1.94 8.42
CA ALA A 72 1.90 -3.29 7.93
C ALA A 72 0.66 -3.92 8.57
N MET A 73 0.42 -3.66 9.87
CA MET A 73 -0.77 -4.11 10.57
C MET A 73 -2.05 -3.45 10.04
N LEU A 74 -2.02 -2.16 9.73
CA LEU A 74 -3.15 -1.47 9.09
C LEU A 74 -3.47 -2.07 7.72
N LEU A 75 -2.46 -2.34 6.90
CA LEU A 75 -2.63 -2.97 5.60
C LEU A 75 -3.17 -4.40 5.71
N MET A 76 -2.67 -5.16 6.66
CA MET A 76 -3.17 -6.51 6.94
C MET A 76 -4.64 -6.46 7.39
N ARG A 77 -4.99 -5.50 8.23
CA ARG A 77 -6.37 -5.28 8.67
C ARG A 77 -7.27 -4.95 7.48
N HIS A 78 -6.85 -4.04 6.64
CA HIS A 78 -7.58 -3.68 5.42
C HIS A 78 -7.88 -4.90 4.54
N ARG A 79 -6.88 -5.74 4.27
CA ARG A 79 -7.08 -6.96 3.48
C ARG A 79 -8.12 -7.89 4.11
N ARG A 80 -8.10 -8.05 5.43
CA ARG A 80 -9.06 -8.92 6.14
C ARG A 80 -10.46 -8.34 6.14
N THR A 81 -10.61 -7.03 6.27
CA THR A 81 -11.92 -6.38 6.17
C THR A 81 -12.51 -6.52 4.78
N VAL A 82 -11.71 -6.30 3.74
CA VAL A 82 -12.14 -6.50 2.34
C VAL A 82 -12.63 -7.94 2.12
N THR A 83 -11.89 -8.93 2.60
CA THR A 83 -12.29 -10.35 2.50
C THR A 83 -13.58 -10.64 3.25
N ALA A 84 -13.83 -9.96 4.37
CA ALA A 84 -15.06 -10.10 5.15
C ALA A 84 -16.23 -9.24 4.62
N GLY A 85 -16.03 -8.46 3.56
CA GLY A 85 -17.05 -7.54 3.04
C GLY A 85 -17.30 -6.32 3.93
N VAL A 86 -16.32 -5.96 4.77
CA VAL A 86 -16.38 -4.84 5.70
C VAL A 86 -15.52 -3.70 5.17
N SER A 87 -16.05 -2.49 5.18
CA SER A 87 -15.32 -1.29 4.81
C SER A 87 -14.49 -0.77 6.00
N LEU A 88 -13.17 -0.63 5.79
CA LEU A 88 -12.28 -0.02 6.76
C LEU A 88 -12.20 1.49 6.54
N HIS A 89 -12.32 2.26 7.61
CA HIS A 89 -12.20 3.71 7.61
C HIS A 89 -11.10 4.13 8.59
N LEU A 90 -10.22 5.02 8.16
CA LEU A 90 -9.25 5.68 9.03
C LEU A 90 -9.74 7.10 9.31
N ASP A 91 -10.29 7.30 10.49
CA ASP A 91 -10.86 8.58 10.91
C ASP A 91 -9.82 9.42 11.66
N ASN A 92 -9.95 10.73 11.59
CA ASN A 92 -9.13 11.70 12.35
C ASN A 92 -7.62 11.44 12.19
N ARG A 93 -7.16 11.12 10.99
CA ARG A 93 -5.75 10.87 10.73
C ARG A 93 -4.88 12.05 11.15
N THR A 94 -3.81 11.76 11.88
CA THR A 94 -2.81 12.76 12.21
C THR A 94 -1.99 13.13 10.97
N PRO A 95 -1.42 14.36 10.90
CA PRO A 95 -0.52 14.75 9.79
C PRO A 95 0.66 13.80 9.61
N ALA A 96 1.16 13.21 10.71
CA ALA A 96 2.24 12.22 10.65
C ALA A 96 1.80 10.93 9.97
N LEU A 97 0.59 10.45 10.26
CA LEU A 97 0.02 9.28 9.61
C LEU A 97 -0.24 9.55 8.13
N ASP A 98 -0.85 10.69 7.79
CA ASP A 98 -1.11 11.08 6.40
C ASP A 98 0.19 11.13 5.59
N ARG A 99 1.23 11.74 6.15
CA ARG A 99 2.55 11.82 5.51
C ARG A 99 3.17 10.43 5.31
N LEU A 100 3.04 9.53 6.28
CA LEU A 100 3.53 8.15 6.15
C LEU A 100 2.80 7.42 5.03
N LEU A 101 1.48 7.54 4.95
CA LEU A 101 0.66 6.94 3.90
C LEU A 101 1.05 7.47 2.51
N ASP A 102 1.35 8.75 2.39
CA ASP A 102 1.78 9.38 1.14
C ASP A 102 3.16 8.89 0.69
N ILE A 103 4.13 8.90 1.61
CA ILE A 103 5.51 8.46 1.32
C ILE A 103 5.56 6.99 0.93
N THR A 104 4.71 6.17 1.52
CA THR A 104 4.67 4.73 1.25
C THR A 104 3.74 4.36 0.09
N GLY A 105 2.98 5.31 -0.45
CA GLY A 105 2.01 5.06 -1.51
C GLY A 105 0.84 4.17 -1.09
N THR A 106 0.56 4.09 0.21
CA THR A 106 -0.49 3.22 0.76
C THR A 106 -1.81 3.93 1.04
N ARG A 107 -1.85 5.24 0.82
CA ARG A 107 -3.05 6.06 1.06
C ARG A 107 -4.26 5.50 0.30
N ASP A 108 -4.13 5.23 -0.98
CA ASP A 108 -5.21 4.77 -1.84
C ASP A 108 -5.75 3.40 -1.42
N HIS A 109 -4.90 2.57 -0.84
CA HIS A 109 -5.31 1.28 -0.31
C HIS A 109 -6.11 1.37 0.98
N LEU A 110 -5.76 2.33 1.84
CA LEU A 110 -6.35 2.46 3.18
C LEU A 110 -7.49 3.48 3.24
N THR A 111 -7.69 4.27 2.20
CA THR A 111 -8.77 5.24 2.07
C THR A 111 -9.54 5.05 0.76
N PRO A 112 -10.22 3.91 0.56
CA PRO A 112 -11.01 3.69 -0.64
C PRO A 112 -12.21 4.65 -0.63
N GLY A 113 -12.18 5.64 -1.45
CA GLY A 113 -13.25 6.64 -1.56
C GLY A 113 -12.80 7.99 -2.09
N HIS A 114 -11.49 8.20 -2.20
CA HIS A 114 -10.96 9.46 -2.71
C HIS A 114 -10.40 9.36 -4.14
N THR A 115 -10.28 8.15 -4.70
CA THR A 115 -9.60 7.94 -5.99
C THR A 115 -10.51 7.53 -7.13
N ALA A 116 -11.78 7.21 -6.87
CA ALA A 116 -12.67 6.80 -7.95
C ALA A 116 -13.18 7.98 -8.79
N ASP A 117 -13.07 9.21 -8.31
CA ASP A 117 -13.65 10.37 -9.02
C ASP A 117 -12.61 11.32 -9.63
N GLU A 118 -11.35 11.20 -9.26
CA GLU A 118 -10.32 12.11 -9.74
C GLU A 118 -9.44 11.51 -10.85
N SER A 119 -9.33 10.19 -10.92
CA SER A 119 -8.61 9.54 -12.01
C SER A 119 -9.40 9.44 -13.31
N THR A 120 -10.72 9.63 -13.27
CA THR A 120 -11.56 9.59 -14.47
C THR A 120 -11.69 10.95 -15.14
N ARG A 121 -11.24 12.03 -14.49
CA ARG A 121 -11.31 13.39 -15.06
C ARG A 121 -10.07 13.81 -15.84
N HIS A 122 -9.00 13.02 -15.80
CA HIS A 122 -7.78 13.37 -16.54
C HIS A 122 -7.61 12.63 -17.87
N GLU A 123 -8.56 11.78 -18.24
CA GLU A 123 -8.50 11.02 -19.50
C GLU A 123 -9.59 11.40 -20.52
N ALA A 124 -10.21 12.53 -20.35
CA ALA A 124 -11.14 13.05 -21.34
C ALA A 124 -10.74 14.44 -21.79
N GLU A 125 -9.51 14.59 -22.25
CA GLU A 125 -9.21 15.60 -23.22
C GLU A 125 -9.29 14.93 -24.61
N PRO A 126 -10.31 15.20 -25.40
CA PRO A 126 -10.29 14.75 -26.77
C PRO A 126 -9.13 15.45 -27.43
N ALA A 127 -8.12 14.68 -27.81
CA ALA A 127 -7.15 15.14 -28.79
C ALA A 127 -7.94 15.65 -30.01
N GLY A 128 -7.96 16.93 -30.17
CA GLY A 128 -8.49 17.56 -31.37
C GLY A 128 -7.79 16.96 -32.59
N PRO A 129 -8.45 16.94 -33.75
CA PRO A 129 -7.84 16.40 -34.94
C PRO A 129 -6.55 17.18 -35.21
N VAL A 130 -5.44 16.54 -35.08
CA VAL A 130 -4.16 17.00 -35.60
C VAL A 130 -4.19 16.80 -37.10
N ASP A 131 -4.83 17.74 -37.78
CA ASP A 131 -4.61 17.95 -39.18
C ASP A 131 -3.20 18.51 -39.34
N GLY A 132 -2.36 17.76 -39.98
CA GLY A 132 -1.04 18.21 -40.40
C GLY A 132 0.14 17.50 -39.77
N LEU A 133 0.16 16.18 -39.81
CA LEU A 133 1.40 15.47 -39.79
C LEU A 133 1.94 15.38 -41.21
N PRO A 134 3.05 16.05 -41.50
CA PRO A 134 3.77 15.73 -42.71
C PRO A 134 4.29 14.30 -42.57
N ASP A 135 4.09 13.58 -43.59
CA ASP A 135 4.56 12.26 -43.92
C ASP A 135 5.95 11.99 -43.32
N ALA A 136 5.99 11.40 -42.18
CA ALA A 136 7.21 10.83 -41.62
C ALA A 136 7.39 9.38 -42.11
N GLN A 137 7.17 9.19 -43.38
CA GLN A 137 7.61 8.02 -44.08
C GLN A 137 9.01 8.30 -44.60
N HIS A 138 9.97 8.27 -43.79
CA HIS A 138 11.36 7.97 -44.16
C HIS A 138 12.29 8.13 -42.98
N MET A 139 12.07 7.36 -41.97
CA MET A 139 13.17 6.90 -41.16
C MET A 139 13.12 5.39 -41.17
N ALA A 140 13.40 4.86 -42.37
CA ALA A 140 13.91 3.53 -42.47
C ALA A 140 15.22 3.52 -41.69
N TYR A 141 15.20 2.97 -40.52
CA TYR A 141 16.40 2.53 -39.86
C TYR A 141 17.03 1.50 -40.78
N ARG A 142 17.97 1.95 -41.59
CA ARG A 142 18.91 1.04 -42.23
C ARG A 142 19.76 0.47 -41.13
N HIS A 143 19.38 -0.67 -40.65
CA HIS A 143 20.31 -1.59 -40.06
C HIS A 143 21.33 -1.91 -41.15
N THR A 144 22.42 -1.21 -41.19
CA THR A 144 23.60 -1.69 -41.80
C THR A 144 24.17 -2.75 -40.89
N SER A 145 23.73 -3.95 -41.10
CA SER A 145 24.51 -5.12 -40.70
C SER A 145 25.82 -4.98 -41.38
N LYS A 146 26.83 -4.62 -40.67
CA LYS A 146 28.18 -4.73 -41.10
C LYS A 146 28.61 -6.15 -40.81
N ASP A 147 28.23 -6.99 -41.73
CA ASP A 147 28.85 -8.28 -41.94
C ASP A 147 30.35 -8.09 -42.14
N GLY A 148 31.09 -8.92 -41.56
CA GLY A 148 32.44 -9.05 -41.94
C GLY A 148 33.39 -9.38 -40.81
N THR A 149 33.30 -10.57 -40.33
CA THR A 149 34.52 -11.22 -39.88
C THR A 149 34.43 -12.69 -40.24
N PRO A 150 35.11 -13.11 -41.27
CA PRO A 150 35.25 -14.52 -41.54
C PRO A 150 36.17 -15.13 -40.50
N ALA A 151 35.69 -16.17 -39.88
CA ALA A 151 36.46 -17.07 -39.07
C ALA A 151 37.62 -17.63 -39.92
N ARG A 152 38.80 -17.34 -39.54
CA ARG A 152 39.95 -18.10 -39.98
C ARG A 152 40.16 -19.29 -39.05
N SER A 153 39.76 -20.41 -39.56
CA SER A 153 40.24 -21.69 -39.15
C SER A 153 41.77 -21.73 -39.34
N HIS A 154 42.51 -21.96 -38.32
CA HIS A 154 43.85 -22.49 -38.41
C HIS A 154 43.88 -23.83 -37.73
N SER A 155 43.68 -24.77 -38.58
CA SER A 155 44.20 -26.11 -38.45
C SER A 155 45.71 -26.05 -38.67
N ALA A 156 46.45 -26.61 -37.79
CA ALA A 156 47.77 -27.20 -37.95
C ALA A 156 48.19 -27.60 -36.53
N GLY A 157 48.53 -28.77 -36.33
CA GLY A 157 49.35 -29.75 -36.86
C GLY A 157 50.00 -30.44 -35.71
N SER A 158 49.76 -31.70 -35.66
CA SER A 158 50.69 -32.78 -35.39
C SER A 158 52.10 -32.38 -35.03
N ASP A 159 52.59 -32.98 -34.01
CA ASP A 159 53.71 -33.87 -33.96
C ASP A 159 54.03 -34.18 -32.51
N ALA A 160 53.85 -35.39 -32.03
CA ALA A 160 54.70 -36.52 -32.11
C ALA A 160 56.07 -36.21 -31.51
N ASN A 161 56.44 -36.76 -30.46
CA ASN A 161 57.49 -37.75 -30.33
C ASN A 161 58.00 -37.89 -28.89
N SER A 162 58.10 -39.09 -28.49
CA SER A 162 58.96 -39.72 -27.48
C SER A 162 58.52 -39.61 -26.04
#